data_50421b9d7f34cab6733382f43e28bb02
#
_entry.id   50421b9d7f34cab6733382f43e28bb02
#
_cell.length_a   1.000
_cell.length_b   1.000
_cell.length_c   1.000
_cell.angle_alpha   90.00
_cell.angle_beta   90.00
_cell.angle_gamma   90.00
#
_symmetry.space_group_name_H-M   'P 1'
#
loop_
_entity.id
_entity.type
_entity.pdbx_description
1 polymer ?
#
loop_
_entity_poly.entity_id
_entity_poly.type
_entity_poly.pdbx_seq_one_letter_code
_entity_poly.pdbx_strand_id
1 'polypeptide(L)'
;ISPTWYDSYPAVPTWNYSVVHAKGIIELTDDTTTAHVLESTIQQYEPSLLESGGFIADDYQQKLAKGIVGFKIVIDELQGKQKLGQHRNQSDQQGVVKGLSRSNRADEKQLLTYMMNNNIGLGNK
;
A
#
# COMPACT_ATOMS: atom_id res chain seq x y z
N ILE A 1 4.84 -15.50 -3.45
CA ILE A 1 4.40 -16.83 -2.93
C ILE A 1 5.26 -17.88 -3.60
N SER A 2 5.96 -18.67 -2.78
CA SER A 2 6.78 -19.78 -3.25
C SER A 2 5.90 -20.98 -3.65
N PRO A 3 6.19 -21.65 -4.77
CA PRO A 3 5.52 -22.90 -5.11
C PRO A 3 5.79 -24.03 -4.11
N THR A 4 6.87 -23.94 -3.32
CA THR A 4 7.19 -24.93 -2.28
C THR A 4 6.26 -24.88 -1.06
N TRP A 5 5.38 -23.86 -0.98
CA TRP A 5 4.38 -23.73 0.07
C TRP A 5 3.06 -24.44 -0.27
N TYR A 6 2.91 -24.89 -1.51
CA TYR A 6 1.72 -25.63 -1.97
C TYR A 6 1.89 -27.15 -1.81
N ASP A 7 0.80 -27.82 -1.51
CA ASP A 7 0.71 -29.28 -1.59
C ASP A 7 0.43 -29.74 -3.03
N SER A 8 -0.19 -28.90 -3.83
CA SER A 8 -0.59 -29.19 -5.21
C SER A 8 0.55 -28.91 -6.20
N TYR A 9 0.89 -29.90 -7.02
CA TYR A 9 1.88 -29.78 -8.10
C TYR A 9 1.28 -30.16 -9.45
N PRO A 10 1.80 -29.57 -10.56
CA PRO A 10 2.88 -28.57 -10.63
C PRO A 10 2.41 -27.17 -10.20
N ALA A 11 3.33 -26.35 -9.67
CA ALA A 11 3.07 -24.97 -9.27
C ALA A 11 4.23 -24.05 -9.67
N VAL A 12 3.94 -22.77 -9.86
CA VAL A 12 4.92 -21.73 -10.21
C VAL A 12 4.90 -20.62 -9.17
N PRO A 13 6.00 -19.84 -9.03
CA PRO A 13 6.01 -18.63 -8.19
C PRO A 13 4.90 -17.67 -8.61
N THR A 14 4.25 -17.04 -7.64
CA THR A 14 3.18 -16.07 -7.91
C THR A 14 3.18 -14.94 -6.87
N TRP A 15 2.37 -13.91 -7.13
CA TRP A 15 2.15 -12.81 -6.20
C TRP A 15 0.76 -12.90 -5.60
N ASN A 16 0.68 -12.65 -4.29
CA ASN A 16 -0.54 -12.24 -3.62
C ASN A 16 -0.48 -10.73 -3.41
N TYR A 17 -1.58 -10.04 -3.70
CA TYR A 17 -1.64 -8.59 -3.60
C TYR A 17 -3.07 -8.09 -3.43
N SER A 18 -3.19 -6.88 -2.90
CA SER A 18 -4.37 -6.04 -2.98
C SER A 18 -3.98 -4.73 -3.67
N VAL A 19 -4.76 -4.29 -4.62
CA VAL A 19 -4.49 -3.09 -5.41
C VAL A 19 -5.78 -2.32 -5.69
N VAL A 20 -5.65 -1.00 -5.69
CA VAL A 20 -6.72 -0.10 -6.12
C VAL A 20 -6.21 0.69 -7.33
N HIS A 21 -6.99 0.70 -8.39
CA HIS A 21 -6.78 1.55 -9.56
C HIS A 21 -7.80 2.68 -9.52
N ALA A 22 -7.31 3.90 -9.44
CA ALA A 22 -8.11 5.12 -9.56
C ALA A 22 -7.81 5.78 -10.91
N LYS A 23 -8.85 6.06 -11.68
CA LYS A 23 -8.76 6.80 -12.93
C LYS A 23 -9.59 8.07 -12.81
N GLY A 24 -9.19 9.12 -13.51
CA GLY A 24 -9.89 10.39 -13.45
C GLY A 24 -9.14 11.49 -14.21
N ILE A 25 -9.63 12.69 -14.07
CA ILE A 25 -9.08 13.89 -14.71
C ILE A 25 -8.10 14.56 -13.75
N ILE A 26 -6.90 14.87 -14.25
CA ILE A 26 -5.90 15.65 -13.51
C ILE A 26 -6.26 17.13 -13.57
N GLU A 27 -6.29 17.77 -12.41
CA GLU A 27 -6.39 19.21 -12.25
C GLU A 27 -5.18 19.71 -11.47
N LEU A 28 -4.52 20.75 -11.98
CA LEU A 28 -3.42 21.40 -11.25
C LEU A 28 -3.99 22.17 -10.05
N THR A 29 -3.23 22.14 -8.95
CA THR A 29 -3.59 22.90 -7.74
C THR A 29 -2.93 24.27 -7.74
N ASP A 30 -3.54 25.21 -7.03
CA ASP A 30 -2.91 26.49 -6.70
C ASP A 30 -1.85 26.32 -5.59
N ASP A 31 -1.09 27.37 -5.31
CA ASP A 31 -0.02 27.36 -4.33
C ASP A 31 -0.51 27.00 -2.92
N THR A 32 -1.71 27.52 -2.54
CA THR A 32 -2.31 27.26 -1.22
C THR A 32 -2.67 25.79 -1.06
N THR A 33 -3.35 25.22 -2.04
CA THR A 33 -3.72 23.80 -2.03
C THR A 33 -2.46 22.91 -2.07
N THR A 34 -1.46 23.29 -2.85
CA THR A 34 -0.17 22.58 -2.90
C THR A 34 0.52 22.58 -1.53
N ALA A 35 0.53 23.72 -0.83
CA ALA A 35 1.09 23.81 0.52
C ALA A 35 0.38 22.88 1.51
N HIS A 36 -0.96 22.82 1.48
CA HIS A 36 -1.74 21.90 2.32
C HIS A 36 -1.44 20.42 2.01
N VAL A 37 -1.24 20.07 0.74
CA VAL A 37 -0.86 18.69 0.36
C VAL A 37 0.52 18.34 0.91
N LEU A 38 1.48 19.27 0.85
CA LEU A 38 2.82 19.06 1.41
C LEU A 38 2.78 18.89 2.93
N GLU A 39 2.03 19.75 3.65
CA GLU A 39 1.84 19.65 5.09
C GLU A 39 1.20 18.31 5.49
N SER A 40 0.15 17.90 4.78
CA SER A 40 -0.50 16.59 5.00
C SER A 40 0.44 15.42 4.76
N THR A 41 1.34 15.55 3.78
CA THR A 41 2.36 14.53 3.50
C THR A 41 3.37 14.43 4.64
N ILE A 42 3.84 15.57 5.17
CA ILE A 42 4.72 15.59 6.35
C ILE A 42 4.00 14.97 7.55
N GLN A 43 2.74 15.36 7.80
CA GLN A 43 1.95 14.80 8.89
C GLN A 43 1.80 13.28 8.80
N GLN A 44 1.68 12.74 7.59
CA GLN A 44 1.51 11.30 7.35
C GLN A 44 2.80 10.51 7.53
N TYR A 45 3.94 11.03 7.07
CA TYR A 45 5.18 10.26 6.97
C TYR A 45 6.26 10.68 7.98
N GLU A 46 6.24 11.94 8.43
CA GLU A 46 7.24 12.53 9.32
C GLU A 46 6.59 13.44 10.40
N PRO A 47 5.58 12.95 11.15
CA PRO A 47 4.82 13.79 12.10
C PRO A 47 5.72 14.46 13.15
N SER A 48 6.83 13.83 13.52
CA SER A 48 7.80 14.38 14.48
C SER A 48 8.43 15.71 14.04
N LEU A 49 8.48 15.98 12.73
CA LEU A 49 8.97 17.28 12.23
C LEU A 49 8.03 18.43 12.60
N LEU A 50 6.73 18.18 12.68
CA LEU A 50 5.73 19.18 13.07
C LEU A 50 5.72 19.39 14.59
N GLU A 51 5.98 18.35 15.38
CA GLU A 51 6.02 18.40 16.84
C GLU A 51 7.22 19.21 17.37
N SER A 52 8.35 19.22 16.65
CA SER A 52 9.59 19.89 17.05
C SER A 52 9.61 21.40 16.76
N GLY A 53 8.49 22.00 16.39
CA GLY A 53 8.37 23.45 16.19
C GLY A 53 8.94 23.97 14.88
N GLY A 54 8.98 23.11 13.85
CA GLY A 54 9.40 23.48 12.50
C GLY A 54 10.89 23.37 12.30
N PHE A 55 11.34 22.19 11.93
CA PHE A 55 12.75 21.96 11.53
C PHE A 55 13.12 22.67 10.23
N ILE A 56 12.13 23.05 9.43
CA ILE A 56 12.32 23.71 8.13
C ILE A 56 11.78 25.13 8.22
N ALA A 57 12.65 26.13 8.07
CA ALA A 57 12.26 27.53 8.11
C ALA A 57 11.26 27.87 6.96
N ASP A 58 10.28 28.70 7.27
CA ASP A 58 9.18 29.06 6.34
C ASP A 58 9.67 29.62 5.01
N ASP A 59 10.70 30.46 5.01
CA ASP A 59 11.30 31.04 3.82
C ASP A 59 11.97 29.98 2.92
N TYR A 60 12.55 28.97 3.53
CA TYR A 60 13.14 27.84 2.81
C TYR A 60 12.04 26.94 2.19
N GLN A 61 10.98 26.65 2.93
CA GLN A 61 9.84 25.91 2.42
C GLN A 61 9.18 26.62 1.21
N GLN A 62 8.92 27.92 1.34
CA GLN A 62 8.35 28.72 0.27
C GLN A 62 9.24 28.76 -0.97
N LYS A 63 10.55 28.80 -0.79
CA LYS A 63 11.52 28.78 -1.89
C LYS A 63 11.49 27.45 -2.63
N LEU A 64 11.45 26.33 -1.90
CA LEU A 64 11.39 24.99 -2.50
C LEU A 64 10.02 24.71 -3.15
N ALA A 65 8.93 25.20 -2.56
CA ALA A 65 7.58 25.02 -3.08
C ALA A 65 7.41 25.58 -4.50
N LYS A 66 8.16 26.63 -4.87
CA LYS A 66 8.16 27.17 -6.24
C LYS A 66 8.62 26.19 -7.33
N GLY A 67 9.34 25.14 -6.96
CA GLY A 67 9.74 24.08 -7.86
C GLY A 67 8.77 22.90 -7.92
N ILE A 68 7.66 22.94 -7.16
CA ILE A 68 6.70 21.85 -7.03
C ILE A 68 5.46 22.16 -7.85
N VAL A 69 5.01 21.17 -8.63
CA VAL A 69 3.72 21.21 -9.32
C VAL A 69 2.76 20.30 -8.58
N GLY A 70 1.81 20.90 -7.88
CA GLY A 70 0.74 20.16 -7.21
C GLY A 70 -0.37 19.80 -8.19
N PHE A 71 -0.97 18.62 -8.00
CA PHE A 71 -2.15 18.20 -8.76
C PHE A 71 -3.09 17.35 -7.89
N LYS A 72 -4.34 17.31 -8.29
CA LYS A 72 -5.34 16.37 -7.79
C LYS A 72 -5.92 15.56 -8.95
N ILE A 73 -6.44 14.38 -8.64
CA ILE A 73 -7.19 13.56 -9.60
C ILE A 73 -8.65 13.58 -9.15
N VAL A 74 -9.53 14.11 -10.00
CA VAL A 74 -10.98 13.96 -9.84
C VAL A 74 -11.34 12.57 -10.34
N ILE A 75 -11.57 11.66 -9.40
CA ILE A 75 -11.76 10.23 -9.71
C ILE A 75 -13.16 10.03 -10.29
N ASP A 76 -13.24 9.41 -11.45
CA ASP A 76 -14.46 8.97 -12.14
C ASP A 76 -14.62 7.45 -12.17
N GLU A 77 -13.51 6.71 -12.01
CA GLU A 77 -13.51 5.26 -11.94
C GLU A 77 -12.57 4.75 -10.84
N LEU A 78 -13.09 3.86 -9.98
CA LEU A 78 -12.33 3.22 -8.92
C LEU A 78 -12.51 1.70 -9.01
N GLN A 79 -11.40 0.97 -9.18
CA GLN A 79 -11.39 -0.49 -9.25
C GLN A 79 -10.51 -1.07 -8.16
N GLY A 80 -11.06 -2.00 -7.35
CA GLY A 80 -10.32 -2.79 -6.39
C GLY A 80 -10.09 -4.22 -6.87
N LYS A 81 -8.89 -4.77 -6.63
CA LYS A 81 -8.59 -6.17 -6.92
C LYS A 81 -7.80 -6.79 -5.79
N GLN A 82 -8.25 -7.95 -5.35
CA GLN A 82 -7.55 -8.80 -4.38
C GLN A 82 -7.24 -10.15 -5.01
N LYS A 83 -5.98 -10.53 -5.03
CA LYS A 83 -5.50 -11.86 -5.41
C LYS A 83 -4.69 -12.39 -4.24
N LEU A 84 -5.31 -13.20 -3.39
CA LEU A 84 -4.76 -13.67 -2.12
C LEU A 84 -4.77 -15.21 -2.02
N GLY A 85 -4.82 -15.90 -3.17
CA GLY A 85 -4.84 -17.35 -3.22
C GLY A 85 -6.22 -17.98 -2.97
N GLN A 86 -7.31 -17.19 -2.92
CA GLN A 86 -8.68 -17.64 -2.60
C GLN A 86 -9.24 -18.67 -3.60
N HIS A 87 -8.65 -18.81 -4.78
CA HIS A 87 -8.99 -19.83 -5.78
C HIS A 87 -8.30 -21.18 -5.55
N ARG A 88 -7.33 -21.22 -4.63
CA ARG A 88 -6.59 -22.44 -4.27
C ARG A 88 -7.41 -23.30 -3.31
N ASN A 89 -7.09 -24.61 -3.29
CA ASN A 89 -7.66 -25.51 -2.29
C ASN A 89 -7.21 -25.13 -0.87
N GLN A 90 -7.84 -25.71 0.12
CA GLN A 90 -7.61 -25.41 1.53
C GLN A 90 -6.16 -25.68 1.97
N SER A 91 -5.59 -26.81 1.57
CA SER A 91 -4.22 -27.18 1.97
C SER A 91 -3.19 -26.22 1.39
N ASP A 92 -3.34 -25.81 0.13
CA ASP A 92 -2.46 -24.81 -0.50
C ASP A 92 -2.54 -23.46 0.21
N GLN A 93 -3.76 -23.00 0.57
CA GLN A 93 -3.94 -21.75 1.30
C GLN A 93 -3.27 -21.81 2.69
N GLN A 94 -3.44 -22.90 3.42
CA GLN A 94 -2.79 -23.13 4.71
C GLN A 94 -1.27 -23.19 4.58
N GLY A 95 -0.76 -23.81 3.52
CA GLY A 95 0.66 -23.82 3.19
C GLY A 95 1.23 -22.41 2.97
N VAL A 96 0.50 -21.53 2.28
CA VAL A 96 0.85 -20.12 2.10
C VAL A 96 0.88 -19.38 3.44
N VAL A 97 -0.15 -19.53 4.27
CA VAL A 97 -0.18 -18.93 5.63
C VAL A 97 1.03 -19.35 6.45
N LYS A 98 1.35 -20.65 6.44
CA LYS A 98 2.51 -21.20 7.14
C LYS A 98 3.84 -20.66 6.56
N GLY A 99 3.96 -20.51 5.25
CA GLY A 99 5.12 -19.93 4.59
C GLY A 99 5.32 -18.47 4.98
N LEU A 100 4.28 -17.67 4.90
CA LEU A 100 4.30 -16.24 5.27
C LEU A 100 4.60 -16.03 6.77
N SER A 101 4.05 -16.87 7.66
CA SER A 101 4.28 -16.77 9.11
C SER A 101 5.73 -17.01 9.53
N ARG A 102 6.46 -17.79 8.75
CA ARG A 102 7.89 -18.11 8.98
C ARG A 102 8.84 -17.08 8.37
N SER A 103 8.33 -16.19 7.54
CA SER A 103 9.16 -15.19 6.89
C SER A 103 9.67 -14.13 7.87
N ASN A 104 10.89 -13.67 7.62
CA ASN A 104 11.46 -12.50 8.30
C ASN A 104 11.27 -11.19 7.54
N ARG A 105 10.69 -11.23 6.34
CA ARG A 105 10.44 -10.06 5.50
C ARG A 105 9.23 -9.28 5.99
N ALA A 106 9.36 -7.96 6.08
CA ALA A 106 8.30 -7.09 6.58
C ALA A 106 7.07 -7.09 5.67
N ASP A 107 7.28 -7.05 4.34
CA ASP A 107 6.22 -7.10 3.32
C ASP A 107 5.38 -8.40 3.39
N GLU A 108 6.03 -9.54 3.62
CA GLU A 108 5.34 -10.83 3.76
C GLU A 108 4.54 -10.92 5.07
N LYS A 109 5.05 -10.35 6.15
CA LYS A 109 4.31 -10.25 7.42
C LYS A 109 3.09 -9.33 7.31
N GLN A 110 3.25 -8.18 6.64
CA GLN A 110 2.14 -7.27 6.39
C GLN A 110 1.07 -7.92 5.52
N LEU A 111 1.47 -8.66 4.48
CA LEU A 111 0.55 -9.41 3.65
C LEU A 111 -0.25 -10.44 4.47
N LEU A 112 0.42 -11.22 5.33
CA LEU A 112 -0.27 -12.17 6.21
C LEU A 112 -1.26 -11.48 7.13
N THR A 113 -0.86 -10.37 7.77
CA THR A 113 -1.74 -9.58 8.62
C THR A 113 -2.98 -9.10 7.85
N TYR A 114 -2.78 -8.61 6.64
CA TYR A 114 -3.88 -8.19 5.77
C TYR A 114 -4.83 -9.35 5.43
N MET A 115 -4.29 -10.52 5.07
CA MET A 115 -5.09 -11.73 4.77
C MET A 115 -5.91 -12.16 5.99
N MET A 116 -5.32 -12.13 7.19
CA MET A 116 -5.99 -12.49 8.45
C MET A 116 -7.10 -11.51 8.81
N ASN A 117 -6.83 -10.20 8.74
CA ASN A 117 -7.82 -9.17 9.07
C ASN A 117 -9.05 -9.19 8.14
N ASN A 118 -8.85 -9.60 6.90
CA ASN A 118 -9.93 -9.69 5.90
C ASN A 118 -10.52 -11.11 5.77
N ASN A 119 -9.98 -12.09 6.48
CA ASN A 119 -10.36 -13.50 6.41
C ASN A 119 -10.36 -14.06 4.97
N ILE A 120 -9.30 -13.79 4.21
CA ILE A 120 -9.18 -14.18 2.79
C ILE A 120 -7.93 -15.03 2.57
N GLY A 121 -8.07 -16.16 1.87
CA GLY A 121 -6.95 -17.02 1.45
C GLY A 121 -6.30 -17.78 2.61
N LEU A 122 -7.02 -18.02 3.71
CA LEU A 122 -6.49 -18.66 4.92
C LEU A 122 -6.69 -20.19 4.94
N GLY A 123 -7.51 -20.71 4.05
CA GLY A 123 -7.87 -22.13 4.07
C GLY A 123 -8.76 -22.52 5.26
N ASN A 124 -9.48 -21.55 5.82
CA ASN A 124 -10.50 -21.77 6.84
C ASN A 124 -11.87 -21.85 6.13
N LYS A 125 -12.63 -22.91 6.41
CA LYS A 125 -14.05 -23.00 6.06
C LYS A 125 -14.87 -22.72 7.29
#